data_959dfea534c3f516cb2c616aed8766ed
#
_entry.id   959dfea534c3f516cb2c616aed8766ed
#
_cell.length_a   1.000
_cell.length_b   1.000
_cell.length_c   1.000
_cell.angle_alpha   90.00
_cell.angle_beta   90.00
_cell.angle_gamma   90.00
#
_symmetry.space_group_name_H-M   'P 1'
#
loop_
_entity.id
_entity.type
_entity.pdbx_description
1 polymer ?
#
loop_
_entity_poly.entity_id
_entity_poly.type
_entity_poly.pdbx_seq_one_letter_code
_entity_poly.pdbx_strand_id
1 'polypeptide(L)'
;MKLVWKFLPLVVCAGLSQLSAAQTAYPNRPIRLIAPSGAGGPVDVIARILAQGWSEVLGEQVVVENRAGAAGLIGADLVAKAVPDGYTLLMGFSGPLAIVPQLNDATPYDPLKDFAPISLAASAPYVLLVHPSVPAKSVKDLVALAKSRPGKLNFASGGTGVGIHMAGELFNQAAGVRILHVPYKGAAPAMTALMAGEVDMMFNGLSAALPAVKSGKVRALAVGGDKRSALMPGLPTVSESGFQFNTSGWYGVVAPRGTPPNVVSKLNATLLQALRAPQTKGRLTELAVEEIGSTPEEFSSRLRAEIATWGKVIKAAGLKGK
;
A
#
# COMPACT_ATOMS: atom_id res chain seq x y z
N MET A 1 -56.31 74.43 29.14
CA MET A 1 -56.34 72.95 28.95
C MET A 1 -55.20 72.55 28.04
N LYS A 2 -54.09 71.98 28.61
CA LYS A 2 -52.91 71.55 27.87
C LYS A 2 -52.89 70.01 27.89
N LEU A 3 -53.06 69.36 26.75
CA LEU A 3 -53.04 67.93 26.57
C LEU A 3 -51.59 67.50 26.38
N VAL A 4 -51.04 66.72 27.31
CA VAL A 4 -49.66 66.16 27.26
C VAL A 4 -49.76 64.75 26.75
N TRP A 5 -49.28 64.54 25.52
CA TRP A 5 -49.15 63.23 24.88
C TRP A 5 -47.83 62.55 25.33
N LYS A 6 -47.97 61.48 26.10
CA LYS A 6 -46.81 60.61 26.48
C LYS A 6 -46.49 59.65 25.37
N PHE A 7 -45.31 59.83 24.72
CA PHE A 7 -44.77 58.87 23.86
C PHE A 7 -44.14 57.70 24.65
N LEU A 8 -44.63 56.51 24.42
CA LEU A 8 -44.05 55.25 24.95
C LEU A 8 -43.05 54.74 23.93
N PRO A 9 -41.75 54.48 24.23
CA PRO A 9 -40.81 53.86 23.28
C PRO A 9 -41.09 52.37 23.22
N LEU A 10 -41.40 51.87 22.01
CA LEU A 10 -41.53 50.46 21.68
C LEU A 10 -40.11 49.87 21.56
N VAL A 11 -39.64 49.14 22.58
CA VAL A 11 -38.39 48.39 22.53
C VAL A 11 -38.62 47.14 21.70
N VAL A 12 -38.21 47.18 20.45
CA VAL A 12 -38.13 46.00 19.55
C VAL A 12 -36.91 45.19 19.95
N CYS A 13 -37.08 44.16 20.78
CA CYS A 13 -36.06 43.12 20.99
C CYS A 13 -35.94 42.28 19.72
N ALA A 14 -35.02 42.67 18.86
CA ALA A 14 -34.58 41.82 17.76
C ALA A 14 -33.82 40.61 18.34
N GLY A 15 -34.53 39.49 18.51
CA GLY A 15 -33.95 38.21 18.85
C GLY A 15 -33.05 37.76 17.69
N LEU A 16 -31.75 37.97 17.84
CA LEU A 16 -30.73 37.29 17.00
C LEU A 16 -30.78 35.81 17.33
N SER A 17 -31.62 35.08 16.60
CA SER A 17 -31.55 33.62 16.53
C SER A 17 -30.20 33.28 15.94
N GLN A 18 -29.21 32.99 16.79
CA GLN A 18 -27.98 32.30 16.36
C GLN A 18 -28.41 30.94 15.83
N LEU A 19 -28.53 30.82 14.51
CA LEU A 19 -28.46 29.53 13.85
C LEU A 19 -27.06 29.00 14.13
N SER A 20 -26.88 28.28 15.25
CA SER A 20 -25.81 27.34 15.40
C SER A 20 -26.01 26.34 14.30
N ALA A 21 -25.29 26.51 13.18
CA ALA A 21 -25.13 25.44 12.22
C ALA A 21 -24.57 24.25 13.01
N ALA A 22 -25.47 23.33 13.36
CA ALA A 22 -25.07 22.06 13.93
C ALA A 22 -24.04 21.48 12.96
N GLN A 23 -22.76 21.56 13.29
CA GLN A 23 -21.73 20.86 12.56
C GLN A 23 -22.12 19.39 12.60
N THR A 24 -22.73 18.92 11.50
CA THR A 24 -23.11 17.52 11.37
C THR A 24 -21.87 16.69 11.63
N ALA A 25 -21.95 15.83 12.65
CA ALA A 25 -20.81 15.03 13.08
C ALA A 25 -20.26 14.22 11.88
N TYR A 26 -18.98 14.40 11.59
CA TYR A 26 -18.29 13.61 10.57
C TYR A 26 -18.00 12.20 11.10
N PRO A 27 -18.20 11.12 10.29
CA PRO A 27 -18.95 11.08 9.05
C PRO A 27 -20.46 11.04 9.27
N ASN A 28 -21.26 11.53 8.32
CA ASN A 28 -22.72 11.49 8.32
C ASN A 28 -23.30 10.94 7.00
N ARG A 29 -22.46 10.36 6.18
CA ARG A 29 -22.78 9.69 4.91
C ARG A 29 -21.69 8.69 4.57
N PRO A 30 -21.93 7.75 3.64
CA PRO A 30 -20.94 6.75 3.24
C PRO A 30 -19.63 7.38 2.75
N ILE A 31 -18.50 6.74 3.14
CA ILE A 31 -17.16 7.06 2.71
C ILE A 31 -16.79 6.15 1.55
N ARG A 32 -16.26 6.71 0.46
CA ARG A 32 -15.76 5.98 -0.70
C ARG A 32 -14.28 5.67 -0.49
N LEU A 33 -13.92 4.38 -0.47
CA LEU A 33 -12.53 3.92 -0.45
C LEU A 33 -12.16 3.41 -1.84
N ILE A 34 -11.42 4.20 -2.59
CA ILE A 34 -10.98 3.86 -3.94
C ILE A 34 -9.85 2.83 -3.85
N ALA A 35 -10.09 1.63 -4.38
CA ALA A 35 -9.08 0.60 -4.60
C ALA A 35 -8.56 0.72 -6.03
N PRO A 36 -7.31 1.18 -6.24
CA PRO A 36 -6.76 1.44 -7.57
C PRO A 36 -6.25 0.14 -8.23
N SER A 37 -7.08 -0.89 -8.21
CA SER A 37 -6.79 -2.23 -8.75
C SER A 37 -8.08 -2.92 -9.21
N GLY A 38 -7.94 -4.02 -9.94
CA GLY A 38 -9.07 -4.88 -10.30
C GLY A 38 -9.69 -5.57 -9.07
N ALA A 39 -10.97 -5.85 -9.15
CA ALA A 39 -11.70 -6.60 -8.13
C ALA A 39 -11.08 -8.00 -7.92
N GLY A 40 -11.06 -8.49 -6.67
CA GLY A 40 -10.45 -9.77 -6.29
C GLY A 40 -8.92 -9.74 -6.19
N GLY A 41 -8.27 -8.65 -6.58
CA GLY A 41 -6.82 -8.48 -6.36
C GLY A 41 -6.49 -8.17 -4.90
N PRO A 42 -5.19 -8.29 -4.50
CA PRO A 42 -4.77 -8.10 -3.11
C PRO A 42 -5.20 -6.75 -2.50
N VAL A 43 -5.11 -5.66 -3.27
CA VAL A 43 -5.53 -4.33 -2.83
C VAL A 43 -7.03 -4.28 -2.53
N ASP A 44 -7.86 -4.86 -3.42
CA ASP A 44 -9.31 -4.91 -3.26
C ASP A 44 -9.72 -5.76 -2.05
N VAL A 45 -9.14 -6.95 -1.92
CA VAL A 45 -9.44 -7.87 -0.80
C VAL A 45 -9.12 -7.21 0.54
N ILE A 46 -7.95 -6.59 0.67
CA ILE A 46 -7.54 -5.92 1.90
C ILE A 46 -8.41 -4.68 2.15
N ALA A 47 -8.70 -3.89 1.11
CA ALA A 47 -9.61 -2.74 1.24
C ALA A 47 -10.98 -3.15 1.77
N ARG A 48 -11.56 -4.27 1.32
CA ARG A 48 -12.85 -4.78 1.81
C ARG A 48 -12.80 -5.28 3.25
N ILE A 49 -11.71 -5.95 3.63
CA ILE A 49 -11.50 -6.36 5.03
C ILE A 49 -11.47 -5.14 5.95
N LEU A 50 -10.68 -4.12 5.58
CA LEU A 50 -10.58 -2.88 6.35
C LEU A 50 -11.91 -2.12 6.35
N ALA A 51 -12.56 -1.97 5.20
CA ALA A 51 -13.82 -1.24 5.06
C ALA A 51 -14.92 -1.83 5.92
N GLN A 52 -15.02 -3.16 6.02
CA GLN A 52 -16.01 -3.83 6.87
C GLN A 52 -15.81 -3.45 8.36
N GLY A 53 -14.63 -3.71 8.92
CA GLY A 53 -14.35 -3.38 10.32
C GLY A 53 -14.38 -1.88 10.59
N TRP A 54 -14.01 -1.07 9.61
CA TRP A 54 -14.02 0.39 9.74
C TRP A 54 -15.42 0.95 9.75
N SER A 55 -16.35 0.39 8.93
CA SER A 55 -17.77 0.77 8.95
C SER A 55 -18.41 0.54 10.32
N GLU A 56 -18.09 -0.58 10.99
CA GLU A 56 -18.59 -0.89 12.33
C GLU A 56 -18.14 0.16 13.36
N VAL A 57 -16.89 0.62 13.28
CA VAL A 57 -16.33 1.62 14.20
C VAL A 57 -16.83 3.04 13.92
N LEU A 58 -17.00 3.38 12.63
CA LEU A 58 -17.44 4.71 12.21
C LEU A 58 -18.95 4.94 12.42
N GLY A 59 -19.74 3.87 12.39
CA GLY A 59 -21.20 3.95 12.33
C GLY A 59 -21.75 4.36 10.96
N GLU A 60 -20.88 4.48 9.96
CA GLU A 60 -21.19 4.83 8.57
C GLU A 60 -20.51 3.88 7.62
N GLN A 61 -21.10 3.63 6.46
CA GLN A 61 -20.57 2.67 5.48
C GLN A 61 -19.27 3.17 4.85
N VAL A 62 -18.26 2.31 4.79
CA VAL A 62 -17.07 2.48 3.95
C VAL A 62 -17.24 1.61 2.71
N VAL A 63 -17.46 2.23 1.55
CA VAL A 63 -17.77 1.54 0.29
C VAL A 63 -16.51 1.46 -0.57
N VAL A 64 -16.08 0.24 -0.90
CA VAL A 64 -14.90 0.02 -1.76
C VAL A 64 -15.30 0.11 -3.23
N GLU A 65 -14.64 1.00 -3.97
CA GLU A 65 -14.79 1.15 -5.42
C GLU A 65 -13.48 0.82 -6.15
N ASN A 66 -13.54 -0.11 -7.08
CA ASN A 66 -12.37 -0.46 -7.90
C ASN A 66 -12.20 0.52 -9.06
N ARG A 67 -11.01 1.13 -9.15
CA ARG A 67 -10.59 2.03 -10.24
C ARG A 67 -9.22 1.61 -10.76
N ALA A 68 -9.23 0.50 -11.49
CA ALA A 68 -8.02 -0.10 -12.05
C ALA A 68 -7.49 0.69 -13.25
N GLY A 69 -6.21 0.52 -13.55
CA GLY A 69 -5.55 1.01 -14.77
C GLY A 69 -4.25 1.74 -14.47
N ALA A 70 -3.31 1.70 -15.44
CA ALA A 70 -2.00 2.34 -15.38
C ALA A 70 -1.26 2.11 -14.05
N ALA A 71 -1.18 0.85 -13.59
CA ALA A 71 -0.56 0.45 -12.31
C ALA A 71 -1.12 1.20 -11.07
N GLY A 72 -2.39 1.61 -11.12
CA GLY A 72 -3.08 2.32 -10.03
C GLY A 72 -3.14 3.84 -10.18
N LEU A 73 -2.51 4.43 -11.21
CA LEU A 73 -2.52 5.88 -11.43
C LEU A 73 -3.93 6.44 -11.59
N ILE A 74 -4.84 5.72 -12.32
CA ILE A 74 -6.21 6.20 -12.56
C ILE A 74 -6.97 6.42 -11.26
N GLY A 75 -6.93 5.44 -10.35
CA GLY A 75 -7.59 5.56 -9.05
C GLY A 75 -6.95 6.61 -8.13
N ALA A 76 -5.62 6.73 -8.17
CA ALA A 76 -4.89 7.72 -7.39
C ALA A 76 -5.17 9.15 -7.88
N ASP A 77 -5.16 9.40 -9.19
CA ASP A 77 -5.50 10.70 -9.78
C ASP A 77 -6.92 11.15 -9.45
N LEU A 78 -7.89 10.21 -9.50
CA LEU A 78 -9.26 10.47 -9.09
C LEU A 78 -9.32 11.01 -7.65
N VAL A 79 -8.58 10.40 -6.72
CA VAL A 79 -8.58 10.82 -5.31
C VAL A 79 -7.79 12.11 -5.13
N ALA A 80 -6.64 12.29 -5.79
CA ALA A 80 -5.86 13.53 -5.71
C ALA A 80 -6.69 14.77 -6.08
N LYS A 81 -7.66 14.63 -7.00
CA LYS A 81 -8.56 15.68 -7.48
C LYS A 81 -9.91 15.74 -6.78
N ALA A 82 -10.17 14.84 -5.82
CA ALA A 82 -11.44 14.82 -5.10
C ALA A 82 -11.54 15.98 -4.09
N VAL A 83 -12.78 16.30 -3.69
CA VAL A 83 -13.03 17.28 -2.62
C VAL A 83 -12.36 16.81 -1.33
N PRO A 84 -11.56 17.66 -0.63
CA PRO A 84 -10.82 17.27 0.56
C PRO A 84 -11.69 17.31 1.82
N ASP A 85 -12.82 16.62 1.80
CA ASP A 85 -13.81 16.58 2.89
C ASP A 85 -13.78 15.26 3.70
N GLY A 86 -12.89 14.31 3.31
CA GLY A 86 -12.72 13.03 3.97
C GLY A 86 -13.67 11.93 3.46
N TYR A 87 -14.55 12.19 2.50
CA TYR A 87 -15.50 11.20 1.97
C TYR A 87 -15.02 10.44 0.73
N THR A 88 -13.85 10.81 0.18
CA THR A 88 -13.19 10.05 -0.88
C THR A 88 -11.75 9.79 -0.48
N LEU A 89 -11.41 8.52 -0.27
CA LEU A 89 -10.11 8.06 0.21
C LEU A 89 -9.49 7.10 -0.81
N LEU A 90 -8.17 6.96 -0.79
CA LEU A 90 -7.43 6.00 -1.60
C LEU A 90 -6.87 4.89 -0.72
N MET A 91 -7.09 3.64 -1.13
CA MET A 91 -6.31 2.50 -0.68
C MET A 91 -4.99 2.47 -1.44
N GLY A 92 -4.00 3.18 -0.93
CA GLY A 92 -2.70 3.32 -1.54
C GLY A 92 -1.79 2.10 -1.34
N PHE A 93 -0.83 1.93 -2.23
CA PHE A 93 0.26 0.96 -2.16
C PHE A 93 1.48 1.51 -2.92
N SER A 94 2.61 0.79 -2.91
CA SER A 94 3.88 1.27 -3.51
C SER A 94 3.74 1.72 -4.98
N GLY A 95 2.92 1.03 -5.79
CA GLY A 95 2.76 1.33 -7.21
C GLY A 95 2.45 2.80 -7.46
N PRO A 96 1.22 3.26 -7.20
CA PRO A 96 0.80 4.63 -7.50
C PRO A 96 1.44 5.68 -6.59
N LEU A 97 1.88 5.34 -5.37
CA LEU A 97 2.36 6.33 -4.41
C LEU A 97 3.89 6.45 -4.31
N ALA A 98 4.67 5.47 -4.81
CA ALA A 98 6.12 5.50 -4.64
C ALA A 98 6.92 5.11 -5.88
N ILE A 99 6.41 4.23 -6.75
CA ILE A 99 7.17 3.66 -7.87
C ILE A 99 6.83 4.37 -9.18
N VAL A 100 5.57 4.28 -9.62
CA VAL A 100 5.15 4.73 -10.95
C VAL A 100 5.38 6.23 -11.17
N PRO A 101 5.17 7.13 -10.17
CA PRO A 101 5.49 8.55 -10.32
C PRO A 101 6.96 8.84 -10.61
N GLN A 102 7.86 7.90 -10.36
CA GLN A 102 9.28 8.05 -10.64
C GLN A 102 9.71 7.41 -11.96
N LEU A 103 8.92 6.46 -12.47
CA LEU A 103 9.11 5.85 -13.78
C LEU A 103 8.57 6.73 -14.90
N ASN A 104 7.51 7.49 -14.64
CA ASN A 104 6.77 8.26 -15.63
C ASN A 104 6.64 9.73 -15.20
N ASP A 105 7.35 10.61 -15.87
CA ASP A 105 7.30 12.06 -15.63
C ASP A 105 5.93 12.71 -15.98
N ALA A 106 5.06 12.00 -16.71
CA ALA A 106 3.69 12.43 -17.02
C ALA A 106 2.66 12.02 -15.95
N THR A 107 3.11 11.60 -14.76
CA THR A 107 2.19 11.31 -13.65
C THR A 107 1.40 12.58 -13.28
N PRO A 108 0.06 12.53 -13.22
CA PRO A 108 -0.78 13.74 -13.07
C PRO A 108 -0.88 14.26 -11.63
N TYR A 109 -0.14 13.70 -10.69
CA TYR A 109 -0.09 14.11 -9.28
C TYR A 109 1.29 13.89 -8.68
N ASP A 110 1.58 14.58 -7.57
CA ASP A 110 2.76 14.37 -6.72
C ASP A 110 2.33 13.65 -5.43
N PRO A 111 2.82 12.43 -5.17
CA PRO A 111 2.42 11.66 -3.99
C PRO A 111 2.62 12.36 -2.65
N LEU A 112 3.60 13.26 -2.55
CA LEU A 112 3.91 13.99 -1.32
C LEU A 112 3.16 15.31 -1.16
N LYS A 113 2.63 15.87 -2.26
CA LYS A 113 1.94 17.16 -2.25
C LYS A 113 0.43 17.05 -2.36
N ASP A 114 -0.08 16.03 -3.05
CA ASP A 114 -1.49 15.95 -3.41
C ASP A 114 -2.29 15.02 -2.50
N PHE A 115 -1.62 14.35 -1.54
CA PHE A 115 -2.28 13.49 -0.56
C PHE A 115 -1.97 13.89 0.88
N ALA A 116 -2.93 13.60 1.75
CA ALA A 116 -2.80 13.63 3.20
C ALA A 116 -2.80 12.17 3.71
N PRO A 117 -1.68 11.64 4.23
CA PRO A 117 -1.63 10.31 4.83
C PRO A 117 -2.59 10.17 6.01
N ILE A 118 -3.32 9.04 6.07
CA ILE A 118 -4.16 8.67 7.20
C ILE A 118 -3.44 7.62 8.05
N SER A 119 -3.12 6.46 7.47
CA SER A 119 -2.39 5.40 8.16
C SER A 119 -1.79 4.42 7.16
N LEU A 120 -0.59 3.95 7.44
CA LEU A 120 -0.08 2.69 6.91
C LEU A 120 -0.82 1.57 7.64
N ALA A 121 -1.82 0.97 6.97
CA ALA A 121 -2.75 0.07 7.61
C ALA A 121 -2.18 -1.34 7.77
N ALA A 122 -1.52 -1.87 6.73
CA ALA A 122 -1.08 -3.25 6.71
C ALA A 122 0.18 -3.46 5.84
N SER A 123 0.89 -4.55 6.08
CA SER A 123 2.03 -5.02 5.28
C SER A 123 1.84 -6.46 4.85
N ALA A 124 2.22 -6.76 3.62
CA ALA A 124 2.27 -8.11 3.08
C ALA A 124 3.72 -8.43 2.70
N PRO A 125 4.43 -9.24 3.48
CA PRO A 125 5.83 -9.53 3.20
C PRO A 125 5.98 -10.24 1.86
N TYR A 126 6.98 -9.83 1.09
CA TYR A 126 7.45 -10.60 -0.05
C TYR A 126 8.30 -11.78 0.42
N VAL A 127 8.30 -12.85 -0.35
CA VAL A 127 9.18 -13.99 -0.17
C VAL A 127 10.01 -14.18 -1.43
N LEU A 128 11.33 -14.41 -1.24
CA LEU A 128 12.26 -14.79 -2.30
C LEU A 128 12.13 -16.28 -2.56
N LEU A 129 11.74 -16.61 -3.78
CA LEU A 129 11.48 -17.96 -4.25
C LEU A 129 12.48 -18.33 -5.34
N VAL A 130 12.87 -19.60 -5.37
CA VAL A 130 13.63 -20.20 -6.47
C VAL A 130 12.98 -21.50 -6.94
N HIS A 131 13.16 -21.83 -8.23
CA HIS A 131 12.80 -23.16 -8.71
C HIS A 131 13.70 -24.23 -8.05
N PRO A 132 13.20 -25.43 -7.72
CA PRO A 132 13.98 -26.49 -7.05
C PRO A 132 15.26 -26.93 -7.78
N SER A 133 15.33 -26.77 -9.12
CA SER A 133 16.52 -27.05 -9.91
C SER A 133 17.67 -26.06 -9.71
N VAL A 134 17.39 -24.87 -9.18
CA VAL A 134 18.43 -23.89 -8.85
C VAL A 134 19.22 -24.40 -7.64
N PRO A 135 20.56 -24.62 -7.76
CA PRO A 135 21.37 -25.18 -6.69
C PRO A 135 21.69 -24.13 -5.60
N ALA A 136 20.62 -23.55 -5.02
CA ALA A 136 20.70 -22.58 -3.95
C ALA A 136 19.71 -22.97 -2.83
N LYS A 137 20.19 -23.11 -1.59
CA LYS A 137 19.41 -23.41 -0.40
C LYS A 137 19.32 -22.22 0.55
N SER A 138 20.05 -21.15 0.27
CA SER A 138 20.09 -19.91 1.05
C SER A 138 20.24 -18.72 0.11
N VAL A 139 20.02 -17.52 0.64
CA VAL A 139 20.29 -16.25 -0.10
C VAL A 139 21.76 -16.17 -0.50
N LYS A 140 22.67 -16.60 0.38
CA LYS A 140 24.13 -16.59 0.10
C LYS A 140 24.49 -17.52 -1.07
N ASP A 141 23.88 -18.69 -1.14
CA ASP A 141 24.11 -19.62 -2.26
C ASP A 141 23.62 -19.02 -3.59
N LEU A 142 22.42 -18.40 -3.57
CA LEU A 142 21.87 -17.75 -4.77
C LEU A 142 22.77 -16.61 -5.23
N VAL A 143 23.26 -15.79 -4.32
CA VAL A 143 24.19 -14.68 -4.65
C VAL A 143 25.51 -15.21 -5.18
N ALA A 144 26.09 -16.25 -4.58
CA ALA A 144 27.31 -16.87 -5.07
C ALA A 144 27.12 -17.44 -6.49
N LEU A 145 25.98 -18.12 -6.73
CA LEU A 145 25.64 -18.63 -8.06
C LEU A 145 25.49 -17.49 -9.08
N ALA A 146 24.80 -16.43 -8.74
CA ALA A 146 24.60 -15.28 -9.62
C ALA A 146 25.93 -14.57 -9.96
N LYS A 147 26.84 -14.45 -8.97
CA LYS A 147 28.19 -13.89 -9.18
C LYS A 147 29.06 -14.78 -10.08
N SER A 148 28.94 -16.11 -9.97
CA SER A 148 29.71 -17.04 -10.84
C SER A 148 29.18 -17.08 -12.26
N ARG A 149 27.94 -16.63 -12.52
CA ARG A 149 27.28 -16.68 -13.84
C ARG A 149 26.56 -15.36 -14.13
N PRO A 150 27.26 -14.23 -14.28
CA PRO A 150 26.62 -12.91 -14.45
C PRO A 150 25.67 -12.87 -15.65
N GLY A 151 24.43 -12.46 -15.44
CA GLY A 151 23.40 -12.35 -16.49
C GLY A 151 22.90 -13.67 -17.05
N LYS A 152 23.17 -14.81 -16.40
CA LYS A 152 22.62 -16.11 -16.80
C LYS A 152 21.41 -16.53 -16.04
N LEU A 153 21.27 -16.07 -14.79
CA LEU A 153 20.05 -16.26 -14.02
C LEU A 153 19.02 -15.18 -14.42
N ASN A 154 17.75 -15.55 -14.28
CA ASN A 154 16.63 -14.64 -14.53
C ASN A 154 15.63 -14.65 -13.38
N PHE A 155 14.84 -13.56 -13.28
CA PHE A 155 13.75 -13.47 -12.33
C PHE A 155 12.46 -13.01 -12.97
N ALA A 156 11.34 -13.62 -12.56
CA ALA A 156 10.01 -13.26 -13.02
C ALA A 156 9.38 -12.15 -12.18
N SER A 157 8.51 -11.36 -12.81
CA SER A 157 7.58 -10.46 -12.10
C SER A 157 6.25 -10.35 -12.83
N GLY A 158 5.27 -9.72 -12.17
CA GLY A 158 3.96 -9.43 -12.75
C GLY A 158 3.94 -8.26 -13.74
N GLY A 159 5.11 -7.80 -14.19
CA GLY A 159 5.27 -6.69 -15.14
C GLY A 159 6.31 -5.67 -14.67
N THR A 160 6.70 -4.77 -15.56
CA THR A 160 7.66 -3.70 -15.25
C THR A 160 7.03 -2.68 -14.30
N GLY A 161 7.76 -2.25 -13.26
CA GLY A 161 7.33 -1.22 -12.31
C GLY A 161 6.41 -1.70 -11.19
N VAL A 162 6.01 -2.99 -11.17
CA VAL A 162 5.27 -3.53 -10.02
C VAL A 162 6.20 -3.82 -8.83
N GLY A 163 5.66 -3.86 -7.61
CA GLY A 163 6.46 -4.03 -6.38
C GLY A 163 7.37 -5.25 -6.39
N ILE A 164 6.92 -6.40 -6.90
CA ILE A 164 7.74 -7.63 -6.98
C ILE A 164 8.85 -7.56 -8.05
N HIS A 165 8.69 -6.74 -9.12
CA HIS A 165 9.78 -6.40 -10.03
C HIS A 165 10.84 -5.58 -9.31
N MET A 166 10.38 -4.51 -8.65
CA MET A 166 11.27 -3.59 -7.94
C MET A 166 12.01 -4.29 -6.79
N ALA A 167 11.39 -5.29 -6.14
CA ALA A 167 12.07 -6.15 -5.17
C ALA A 167 13.23 -6.94 -5.80
N GLY A 168 13.07 -7.46 -7.02
CA GLY A 168 14.14 -8.11 -7.78
C GLY A 168 15.29 -7.15 -8.10
N GLU A 169 15.00 -5.94 -8.55
CA GLU A 169 16.01 -4.93 -8.84
C GLU A 169 16.74 -4.43 -7.58
N LEU A 170 16.01 -4.24 -6.48
CA LEU A 170 16.61 -3.93 -5.18
C LEU A 170 17.55 -5.06 -4.71
N PHE A 171 17.16 -6.32 -4.94
CA PHE A 171 18.01 -7.46 -4.62
C PHE A 171 19.29 -7.48 -5.47
N ASN A 172 19.17 -7.24 -6.78
CA ASN A 172 20.32 -7.10 -7.67
C ASN A 172 21.32 -6.06 -7.15
N GLN A 173 20.81 -4.88 -6.75
CA GLN A 173 21.61 -3.80 -6.22
C GLN A 173 22.24 -4.17 -4.86
N ALA A 174 21.44 -4.67 -3.91
CA ALA A 174 21.90 -4.99 -2.56
C ALA A 174 22.93 -6.11 -2.52
N ALA A 175 22.83 -7.10 -3.42
CA ALA A 175 23.73 -8.24 -3.53
C ALA A 175 24.90 -8.00 -4.49
N GLY A 176 24.90 -6.92 -5.27
CA GLY A 176 25.91 -6.64 -6.31
C GLY A 176 25.93 -7.74 -7.37
N VAL A 177 24.74 -8.16 -7.86
CA VAL A 177 24.57 -9.20 -8.87
C VAL A 177 23.78 -8.69 -10.07
N ARG A 178 23.81 -9.45 -11.17
CA ARG A 178 23.02 -9.20 -12.36
C ARG A 178 22.17 -10.42 -12.69
N ILE A 179 20.91 -10.40 -12.23
CA ILE A 179 19.88 -11.39 -12.57
C ILE A 179 18.90 -10.69 -13.51
N LEU A 180 18.57 -11.28 -14.64
CA LEU A 180 17.80 -10.63 -15.71
C LEU A 180 16.31 -10.65 -15.40
N HIS A 181 15.62 -9.53 -15.59
CA HIS A 181 14.17 -9.45 -15.42
C HIS A 181 13.39 -10.00 -16.61
N VAL A 182 12.40 -10.86 -16.34
CA VAL A 182 11.43 -11.41 -17.31
C VAL A 182 10.03 -10.98 -16.87
N PRO A 183 9.40 -9.98 -17.54
CA PRO A 183 8.06 -9.51 -17.20
C PRO A 183 6.96 -10.45 -17.71
N TYR A 184 5.96 -10.72 -16.86
CA TYR A 184 4.73 -11.43 -17.21
C TYR A 184 3.51 -10.52 -17.05
N LYS A 185 2.35 -10.94 -17.58
CA LYS A 185 1.07 -10.21 -17.43
C LYS A 185 0.40 -10.56 -16.10
N GLY A 186 1.08 -10.26 -14.98
CA GLY A 186 0.60 -10.51 -13.62
C GLY A 186 1.44 -11.51 -12.82
N ALA A 187 1.27 -11.52 -11.50
CA ALA A 187 2.04 -12.39 -10.60
C ALA A 187 1.69 -13.88 -10.73
N ALA A 188 0.44 -14.21 -11.11
CA ALA A 188 0.03 -15.61 -11.26
C ALA A 188 0.73 -16.31 -12.44
N PRO A 189 0.76 -15.77 -13.67
CA PRO A 189 1.55 -16.37 -14.76
C PRO A 189 3.06 -16.38 -14.47
N ALA A 190 3.60 -15.37 -13.77
CA ALA A 190 5.00 -15.38 -13.34
C ALA A 190 5.31 -16.54 -12.38
N MET A 191 4.41 -16.82 -11.43
CA MET A 191 4.53 -17.97 -10.52
C MET A 191 4.43 -19.31 -11.27
N THR A 192 3.55 -19.40 -12.26
CA THR A 192 3.44 -20.59 -13.11
C THR A 192 4.75 -20.86 -13.85
N ALA A 193 5.36 -19.84 -14.43
CA ALA A 193 6.65 -19.95 -15.11
C ALA A 193 7.78 -20.37 -14.15
N LEU A 194 7.79 -19.84 -12.90
CA LEU A 194 8.74 -20.28 -11.88
C LEU A 194 8.53 -21.74 -11.51
N MET A 195 7.30 -22.20 -11.32
CA MET A 195 6.99 -23.60 -11.01
C MET A 195 7.33 -24.55 -12.15
N ALA A 196 7.31 -24.08 -13.40
CA ALA A 196 7.71 -24.81 -14.58
C ALA A 196 9.23 -24.82 -14.81
N GLY A 197 10.00 -24.00 -14.08
CA GLY A 197 11.45 -23.87 -14.27
C GLY A 197 11.84 -23.04 -15.50
N GLU A 198 10.92 -22.29 -16.09
CA GLU A 198 11.20 -21.34 -17.19
C GLU A 198 12.00 -20.13 -16.72
N VAL A 199 11.90 -19.80 -15.42
CA VAL A 199 12.67 -18.78 -14.75
C VAL A 199 13.26 -19.31 -13.45
N ASP A 200 14.37 -18.70 -12.99
CA ASP A 200 15.16 -19.22 -11.86
C ASP A 200 14.60 -18.79 -10.51
N MET A 201 14.12 -17.54 -10.41
CA MET A 201 13.63 -16.96 -9.15
C MET A 201 12.51 -15.95 -9.36
N MET A 202 11.85 -15.58 -8.27
CA MET A 202 10.98 -14.40 -8.18
C MET A 202 10.83 -13.95 -6.74
N PHE A 203 10.47 -12.69 -6.56
CA PHE A 203 9.78 -12.24 -5.34
C PHE A 203 8.27 -12.35 -5.56
N ASN A 204 7.54 -12.83 -4.54
CA ASN A 204 6.08 -12.84 -4.58
C ASN A 204 5.51 -12.55 -3.19
N GLY A 205 4.22 -12.20 -3.11
CA GLY A 205 3.52 -12.10 -1.82
C GLY A 205 3.51 -13.45 -1.11
N LEU A 206 3.80 -13.45 0.19
CA LEU A 206 3.95 -14.69 0.96
C LEU A 206 2.69 -15.56 0.91
N SER A 207 1.49 -14.96 1.06
CA SER A 207 0.22 -15.69 0.99
C SER A 207 0.03 -16.44 -0.33
N ALA A 208 0.32 -15.77 -1.45
CA ALA A 208 0.20 -16.37 -2.77
C ALA A 208 1.25 -17.47 -3.03
N ALA A 209 2.41 -17.39 -2.37
CA ALA A 209 3.49 -18.35 -2.51
C ALA A 209 3.31 -19.61 -1.65
N LEU A 210 2.63 -19.51 -0.51
CA LEU A 210 2.53 -20.61 0.48
C LEU A 210 2.08 -21.95 -0.10
N PRO A 211 1.07 -22.05 -0.97
CA PRO A 211 0.66 -23.35 -1.55
C PRO A 211 1.78 -24.01 -2.37
N ALA A 212 2.51 -23.22 -3.17
CA ALA A 212 3.59 -23.73 -4.00
C ALA A 212 4.84 -24.11 -3.19
N VAL A 213 5.12 -23.39 -2.09
CA VAL A 213 6.19 -23.72 -1.15
C VAL A 213 5.85 -25.02 -0.40
N LYS A 214 4.63 -25.14 0.14
CA LYS A 214 4.18 -26.34 0.88
C LYS A 214 4.18 -27.59 0.01
N SER A 215 3.86 -27.46 -1.28
CA SER A 215 3.89 -28.59 -2.23
C SER A 215 5.29 -28.89 -2.81
N GLY A 216 6.32 -28.12 -2.41
CA GLY A 216 7.69 -28.31 -2.91
C GLY A 216 7.91 -27.88 -4.36
N LYS A 217 6.92 -27.26 -5.02
CA LYS A 217 7.05 -26.77 -6.41
C LYS A 217 8.00 -25.60 -6.54
N VAL A 218 8.21 -24.85 -5.47
CA VAL A 218 9.22 -23.80 -5.36
C VAL A 218 9.87 -23.87 -3.97
N ARG A 219 11.08 -23.31 -3.86
CA ARG A 219 11.82 -23.20 -2.60
C ARG A 219 11.82 -21.75 -2.15
N ALA A 220 11.38 -21.49 -0.91
CA ALA A 220 11.53 -20.19 -0.27
C ALA A 220 12.93 -20.08 0.37
N LEU A 221 13.63 -18.97 0.11
CA LEU A 221 14.97 -18.71 0.65
C LEU A 221 14.96 -17.68 1.79
N ALA A 222 14.13 -16.63 1.69
CA ALA A 222 14.04 -15.56 2.68
C ALA A 222 12.76 -14.75 2.50
N VAL A 223 12.36 -14.00 3.54
CA VAL A 223 11.36 -12.95 3.44
C VAL A 223 12.02 -11.59 3.22
N GLY A 224 11.29 -10.67 2.55
CA GLY A 224 11.81 -9.37 2.15
C GLY A 224 11.71 -8.27 3.21
N GLY A 225 10.93 -8.48 4.27
CA GLY A 225 10.72 -7.50 5.33
C GLY A 225 11.90 -7.36 6.30
N ASP A 226 11.74 -6.48 7.28
CA ASP A 226 12.72 -6.22 8.34
C ASP A 226 12.72 -7.29 9.45
N LYS A 227 11.67 -8.11 9.52
CA LYS A 227 11.51 -9.23 10.47
C LYS A 227 10.95 -10.46 9.78
N ARG A 228 11.14 -11.62 10.40
CA ARG A 228 10.59 -12.89 9.92
C ARG A 228 9.07 -12.87 9.99
N SER A 229 8.44 -13.60 9.07
CA SER A 229 6.98 -13.75 9.09
C SER A 229 6.54 -14.79 10.11
N ALA A 230 5.45 -14.49 10.83
CA ALA A 230 4.83 -15.45 11.74
C ALA A 230 4.34 -16.73 11.04
N LEU A 231 4.01 -16.66 9.74
CA LEU A 231 3.59 -17.82 8.95
C LEU A 231 4.75 -18.72 8.52
N MET A 232 5.98 -18.20 8.54
CA MET A 232 7.21 -18.95 8.22
C MET A 232 8.35 -18.54 9.18
N PRO A 233 8.23 -18.80 10.48
CA PRO A 233 9.19 -18.33 11.50
C PRO A 233 10.61 -18.88 11.31
N GLY A 234 10.74 -20.05 10.69
CA GLY A 234 12.02 -20.65 10.32
C GLY A 234 12.71 -19.99 9.11
N LEU A 235 12.00 -19.16 8.32
CA LEU A 235 12.57 -18.52 7.15
C LEU A 235 13.25 -17.21 7.55
N PRO A 236 14.56 -17.01 7.26
CA PRO A 236 15.25 -15.77 7.59
C PRO A 236 14.76 -14.60 6.73
N THR A 237 15.09 -13.38 7.12
CA THR A 237 14.99 -12.23 6.22
C THR A 237 16.19 -12.19 5.27
N VAL A 238 16.06 -11.46 4.15
CA VAL A 238 17.21 -11.20 3.26
C VAL A 238 18.28 -10.41 4.01
N SER A 239 17.89 -9.50 4.91
CA SER A 239 18.81 -8.71 5.74
C SER A 239 19.62 -9.59 6.73
N GLU A 240 18.99 -10.59 7.35
CA GLU A 240 19.69 -11.57 8.20
C GLU A 240 20.75 -12.38 7.43
N SER A 241 20.64 -12.44 6.12
CA SER A 241 21.62 -13.09 5.23
C SER A 241 22.83 -12.19 4.92
N GLY A 242 22.84 -10.94 5.41
CA GLY A 242 23.96 -10.01 5.27
C GLY A 242 23.81 -9.00 4.13
N PHE A 243 22.62 -8.83 3.55
CA PHE A 243 22.35 -7.88 2.47
C PHE A 243 21.45 -6.76 2.96
N GLN A 244 21.75 -5.50 2.59
CA GLN A 244 20.90 -4.35 2.92
C GLN A 244 19.62 -4.38 2.07
N PHE A 245 18.63 -5.12 2.53
CA PHE A 245 17.38 -5.34 1.83
C PHE A 245 16.21 -5.26 2.78
N ASN A 246 15.30 -4.35 2.52
CA ASN A 246 14.04 -4.25 3.25
C ASN A 246 12.97 -3.75 2.28
N THR A 247 12.12 -4.65 1.81
CA THR A 247 10.94 -4.33 1.04
C THR A 247 9.83 -5.34 1.27
N SER A 248 8.62 -4.83 1.34
CA SER A 248 7.39 -5.61 1.47
C SER A 248 6.29 -4.90 0.68
N GLY A 249 5.27 -5.63 0.28
CA GLY A 249 4.02 -5.01 -0.10
C GLY A 249 3.42 -4.31 1.11
N TRP A 250 2.79 -3.17 0.90
CA TRP A 250 2.09 -2.45 1.95
C TRP A 250 0.80 -1.83 1.42
N TYR A 251 -0.09 -1.54 2.34
CA TYR A 251 -1.40 -0.95 2.09
C TYR A 251 -1.63 0.16 3.10
N GLY A 252 -1.89 1.35 2.61
CA GLY A 252 -2.14 2.52 3.44
C GLY A 252 -3.29 3.34 2.92
N VAL A 253 -3.94 4.06 3.79
CA VAL A 253 -5.04 4.94 3.43
C VAL A 253 -4.55 6.38 3.37
N VAL A 254 -4.86 7.07 2.27
CA VAL A 254 -4.60 8.50 2.12
C VAL A 254 -5.88 9.23 1.68
N ALA A 255 -5.99 10.49 2.06
CA ALA A 255 -7.04 11.41 1.64
C ALA A 255 -6.46 12.44 0.64
N PRO A 256 -7.29 13.22 -0.06
CA PRO A 256 -6.84 14.38 -0.83
C PRO A 256 -6.12 15.40 0.07
N ARG A 257 -5.14 16.10 -0.48
CA ARG A 257 -4.48 17.21 0.21
C ARG A 257 -5.50 18.29 0.60
N GLY A 258 -5.34 18.83 1.80
CA GLY A 258 -6.26 19.84 2.33
C GLY A 258 -7.44 19.25 3.13
N THR A 259 -7.55 17.93 3.24
CA THR A 259 -8.50 17.31 4.20
C THR A 259 -8.25 17.86 5.60
N PRO A 260 -9.30 18.34 6.30
CA PRO A 260 -9.15 18.98 7.61
C PRO A 260 -8.44 18.08 8.64
N PRO A 261 -7.54 18.63 9.48
CA PRO A 261 -6.77 17.82 10.44
C PRO A 261 -7.64 17.01 11.41
N ASN A 262 -8.77 17.54 11.85
CA ASN A 262 -9.71 16.82 12.71
C ASN A 262 -10.36 15.62 12.01
N VAL A 263 -10.60 15.72 10.70
CA VAL A 263 -11.09 14.59 9.87
C VAL A 263 -10.01 13.54 9.72
N VAL A 264 -8.76 13.93 9.41
CA VAL A 264 -7.60 13.02 9.33
C VAL A 264 -7.42 12.28 10.65
N SER A 265 -7.44 12.99 11.79
CA SER A 265 -7.29 12.39 13.11
C SER A 265 -8.42 11.42 13.44
N LYS A 266 -9.67 11.76 13.10
CA LYS A 266 -10.83 10.88 13.29
C LYS A 266 -10.71 9.62 12.45
N LEU A 267 -10.36 9.75 11.17
CA LEU A 267 -10.15 8.61 10.25
C LEU A 267 -9.01 7.71 10.74
N ASN A 268 -7.88 8.28 11.16
CA ASN A 268 -6.78 7.52 11.73
C ASN A 268 -7.21 6.74 12.97
N ALA A 269 -7.76 7.41 13.98
CA ALA A 269 -8.15 6.78 15.24
C ALA A 269 -9.13 5.62 15.04
N THR A 270 -10.15 5.81 14.19
CA THR A 270 -11.16 4.78 13.91
C THR A 270 -10.62 3.64 13.07
N LEU A 271 -9.70 3.89 12.13
CA LEU A 271 -9.02 2.84 11.36
C LEU A 271 -8.11 1.99 12.27
N LEU A 272 -7.37 2.60 13.20
CA LEU A 272 -6.57 1.89 14.19
C LEU A 272 -7.42 1.00 15.08
N GLN A 273 -8.60 1.47 15.49
CA GLN A 273 -9.55 0.68 16.26
C GLN A 273 -10.08 -0.52 15.44
N ALA A 274 -10.44 -0.29 14.17
CA ALA A 274 -10.90 -1.34 13.26
C ALA A 274 -9.82 -2.41 13.00
N LEU A 275 -8.56 -2.01 12.83
CA LEU A 275 -7.43 -2.93 12.64
C LEU A 275 -7.22 -3.86 13.85
N ARG A 276 -7.41 -3.34 15.08
CA ARG A 276 -7.25 -4.11 16.32
C ARG A 276 -8.41 -5.06 16.61
N ALA A 277 -9.54 -4.93 15.91
CA ALA A 277 -10.70 -5.80 16.09
C ALA A 277 -10.32 -7.25 15.75
N PRO A 278 -10.65 -8.24 16.59
CA PRO A 278 -10.25 -9.64 16.41
C PRO A 278 -10.64 -10.21 15.04
N GLN A 279 -11.80 -9.83 14.51
CA GLN A 279 -12.29 -10.26 13.21
C GLN A 279 -11.43 -9.73 12.07
N THR A 280 -11.09 -8.44 12.08
CA THR A 280 -10.22 -7.81 11.06
C THR A 280 -8.83 -8.44 11.10
N LYS A 281 -8.25 -8.53 12.31
CA LYS A 281 -6.94 -9.13 12.52
C LYS A 281 -6.88 -10.59 12.06
N GLY A 282 -7.88 -11.41 12.42
CA GLY A 282 -7.96 -12.80 12.00
C GLY A 282 -7.95 -12.95 10.48
N ARG A 283 -8.79 -12.19 9.77
CA ARG A 283 -8.84 -12.21 8.30
C ARG A 283 -7.56 -11.74 7.62
N LEU A 284 -6.88 -10.73 8.17
CA LEU A 284 -5.57 -10.29 7.65
C LEU A 284 -4.52 -11.38 7.86
N THR A 285 -4.50 -12.01 9.04
CA THR A 285 -3.56 -13.10 9.37
C THR A 285 -3.72 -14.30 8.43
N GLU A 286 -4.95 -14.70 8.10
CA GLU A 286 -5.25 -15.78 7.13
C GLU A 286 -4.63 -15.49 5.75
N LEU A 287 -4.51 -14.21 5.38
CA LEU A 287 -3.90 -13.77 4.13
C LEU A 287 -2.38 -13.51 4.23
N ALA A 288 -1.72 -13.86 5.33
CA ALA A 288 -0.33 -13.49 5.59
C ALA A 288 -0.07 -11.97 5.54
N VAL A 289 -1.07 -11.19 5.90
CA VAL A 289 -0.99 -9.72 5.97
C VAL A 289 -0.88 -9.33 7.43
N GLU A 290 0.16 -8.56 7.75
CA GLU A 290 0.40 -8.04 9.09
C GLU A 290 -0.28 -6.69 9.26
N GLU A 291 -1.03 -6.52 10.35
CA GLU A 291 -1.52 -5.19 10.75
C GLU A 291 -0.34 -4.31 11.19
N ILE A 292 -0.35 -3.04 10.77
CA ILE A 292 0.64 -2.04 11.20
C ILE A 292 -0.04 -0.96 12.04
N GLY A 293 -0.95 -0.21 11.46
CA GLY A 293 -1.68 0.84 12.16
C GLY A 293 -0.79 2.00 12.58
N SER A 294 -0.23 2.74 11.63
CA SER A 294 0.64 3.89 11.90
C SER A 294 -0.12 5.19 12.16
N THR A 295 0.57 6.18 12.74
CA THR A 295 0.13 7.58 12.70
C THR A 295 0.25 8.15 11.28
N PRO A 296 -0.39 9.29 10.97
CA PRO A 296 -0.22 10.00 9.71
C PRO A 296 1.23 10.42 9.45
N GLU A 297 1.94 10.87 10.49
CA GLU A 297 3.34 11.33 10.43
C GLU A 297 4.30 10.17 10.11
N GLU A 298 4.11 9.02 10.77
CA GLU A 298 4.88 7.80 10.52
C GLU A 298 4.66 7.33 9.08
N PHE A 299 3.42 7.33 8.59
CA PHE A 299 3.14 6.95 7.20
C PHE A 299 3.75 7.94 6.21
N SER A 300 3.64 9.24 6.48
CA SER A 300 4.29 10.28 5.66
C SER A 300 5.81 10.09 5.59
N SER A 301 6.45 9.78 6.71
CA SER A 301 7.89 9.53 6.79
C SER A 301 8.28 8.27 6.02
N ARG A 302 7.51 7.20 6.17
CA ARG A 302 7.69 5.95 5.41
C ARG A 302 7.58 6.19 3.91
N LEU A 303 6.55 6.92 3.47
CA LEU A 303 6.34 7.22 2.05
C LEU A 303 7.50 8.00 1.44
N ARG A 304 8.02 9.02 2.14
CA ARG A 304 9.22 9.76 1.72
C ARG A 304 10.44 8.86 1.57
N ALA A 305 10.69 8.01 2.57
CA ALA A 305 11.82 7.08 2.54
C ALA A 305 11.71 6.09 1.38
N GLU A 306 10.52 5.59 1.12
CA GLU A 306 10.27 4.63 0.05
C GLU A 306 10.43 5.27 -1.33
N ILE A 307 9.90 6.47 -1.56
CA ILE A 307 10.12 7.25 -2.77
C ILE A 307 11.62 7.44 -3.03
N ALA A 308 12.37 7.83 -2.00
CA ALA A 308 13.82 8.00 -2.13
C ALA A 308 14.55 6.68 -2.47
N THR A 309 14.11 5.56 -1.89
CA THR A 309 14.68 4.24 -2.15
C THR A 309 14.41 3.82 -3.59
N TRP A 310 13.14 3.88 -4.03
CA TRP A 310 12.78 3.50 -5.40
C TRP A 310 13.42 4.39 -6.45
N GLY A 311 13.59 5.70 -6.17
CA GLY A 311 14.33 6.60 -7.08
C GLY A 311 15.77 6.14 -7.34
N LYS A 312 16.46 5.69 -6.30
CA LYS A 312 17.82 5.13 -6.45
C LYS A 312 17.80 3.82 -7.25
N VAL A 313 16.89 2.91 -6.95
CA VAL A 313 16.76 1.62 -7.64
C VAL A 313 16.42 1.82 -9.12
N ILE A 314 15.42 2.65 -9.42
CA ILE A 314 14.99 2.98 -10.80
C ILE A 314 16.14 3.58 -11.61
N LYS A 315 16.89 4.51 -11.00
CA LYS A 315 18.07 5.11 -11.65
C LYS A 315 19.16 4.08 -11.92
N ALA A 316 19.49 3.24 -10.93
CA ALA A 316 20.54 2.23 -11.05
C ALA A 316 20.18 1.14 -12.09
N ALA A 317 18.90 0.76 -12.16
CA ALA A 317 18.40 -0.23 -13.13
C ALA A 317 18.14 0.36 -14.53
N GLY A 318 18.28 1.69 -14.73
CA GLY A 318 18.03 2.35 -16.01
C GLY A 318 16.57 2.22 -16.47
N LEU A 319 15.61 2.29 -15.55
CA LEU A 319 14.18 2.06 -15.82
C LEU A 319 13.38 3.34 -16.13
N LYS A 320 13.96 4.51 -15.92
CA LYS A 320 13.26 5.78 -16.17
C LYS A 320 12.98 5.96 -17.66
N GLY A 321 11.71 6.26 -18.00
CA GLY A 321 11.31 6.54 -19.40
C GLY A 321 11.22 5.31 -20.31
N LYS A 322 11.15 4.09 -19.75
CA LYS A 322 10.93 2.85 -20.50
C LYS A 322 9.49 2.38 -20.46
#